data_8e2db75e1c0a4bb5fb2c5a4313b4d2c2
#
_entry.id   8e2db75e1c0a4bb5fb2c5a4313b4d2c2
#
_cell.length_a   1.000
_cell.length_b   1.000
_cell.length_c   1.000
_cell.angle_alpha   90.00
_cell.angle_beta   90.00
_cell.angle_gamma   90.00
#
_symmetry.space_group_name_H-M   'P 1'
#
loop_
_entity.id
_entity.type
_entity.pdbx_description
1 polymer ?
#
loop_
_entity_poly.entity_id
_entity_poly.type
_entity_poly.pdbx_seq_one_letter_code
_entity_poly.pdbx_strand_id
1 'polypeptide(L)'
;QLHGRFILSLSGENAGGEDFLMRWDNAREFVRNGVSPYSDQAAESAEVLIYGHTAQTDAERMVASYPLYALVVYLPMTLVEDPIVARAIWMAVLEVAVLAAAILSVYLSGWRVKPLVLLIFLFFSVFWYHGFRPIVTGEITPLVTLLVVSALLAVKNEHDELAGVLFGLAMLSPEMVLVLLVFVLFWGVFNGRIQIFLYALGTFALL
;
A
#
# COMPACT_ATOMS: atom_id res chain seq x y z
N GLN A 1 19.47 -1.65 -15.42
CA GLN A 1 18.91 -0.98 -16.62
C GLN A 1 17.76 -1.78 -17.26
N LEU A 2 17.86 -3.11 -17.42
CA LEU A 2 16.80 -3.96 -18.02
C LEU A 2 15.52 -3.96 -17.16
N HIS A 3 15.66 -4.11 -15.86
CA HIS A 3 14.52 -4.11 -14.92
C HIS A 3 13.76 -2.78 -14.92
N GLY A 4 14.48 -1.65 -14.87
CA GLY A 4 13.87 -0.32 -14.95
C GLY A 4 13.12 -0.07 -16.27
N ARG A 5 13.62 -0.58 -17.39
CA ARG A 5 12.92 -0.50 -18.69
C ARG A 5 11.65 -1.35 -18.72
N PHE A 6 11.68 -2.52 -18.09
CA PHE A 6 10.51 -3.39 -17.97
C PHE A 6 9.40 -2.73 -17.15
N ILE A 7 9.74 -2.17 -15.98
CA ILE A 7 8.77 -1.42 -15.15
C ILE A 7 8.19 -0.23 -15.92
N LEU A 8 9.04 0.55 -16.63
CA LEU A 8 8.57 1.66 -17.46
C LEU A 8 7.62 1.21 -18.58
N SER A 9 7.87 0.05 -19.18
CA SER A 9 6.98 -0.49 -20.23
C SER A 9 5.62 -0.93 -19.66
N LEU A 10 5.60 -1.43 -18.41
CA LEU A 10 4.36 -1.79 -17.72
C LEU A 10 3.60 -0.57 -17.17
N SER A 11 4.27 0.57 -17.03
CA SER A 11 3.64 1.81 -16.54
C SER A 11 3.08 2.71 -17.64
N GLY A 12 3.24 2.33 -18.93
CA GLY A 12 2.70 3.06 -20.07
C GLY A 12 1.17 2.98 -20.22
N GLU A 13 0.66 3.71 -21.19
CA GLU A 13 -0.78 3.75 -21.53
C GLU A 13 -1.36 2.32 -21.69
N ASN A 14 -2.52 2.07 -21.12
CA ASN A 14 -3.27 0.80 -21.17
C ASN A 14 -2.68 -0.40 -20.41
N ALA A 15 -1.69 -0.22 -19.55
CA ALA A 15 -1.07 -1.34 -18.81
C ALA A 15 -1.67 -1.59 -17.40
N GLY A 16 -2.88 -1.12 -17.11
CA GLY A 16 -3.44 -1.13 -15.75
C GLY A 16 -2.78 -0.01 -14.90
N GLY A 17 -3.10 0.13 -13.64
CA GLY A 17 -2.52 1.19 -12.80
C GLY A 17 -3.52 2.26 -12.43
N GLU A 18 -4.76 1.97 -12.72
CA GLU A 18 -5.90 2.83 -12.42
C GLU A 18 -5.94 3.20 -10.93
N ASP A 19 -5.66 2.25 -10.05
CA ASP A 19 -5.61 2.46 -8.60
C ASP A 19 -4.53 3.47 -8.19
N PHE A 20 -3.33 3.37 -8.77
CA PHE A 20 -2.27 4.34 -8.51
C PHE A 20 -2.60 5.70 -9.09
N LEU A 21 -2.95 5.75 -10.37
CA LEU A 21 -3.15 7.00 -11.11
C LEU A 21 -4.28 7.83 -10.49
N MET A 22 -5.39 7.20 -10.13
CA MET A 22 -6.50 7.87 -9.43
C MET A 22 -6.06 8.47 -8.10
N ARG A 23 -5.34 7.71 -7.26
CA ARG A 23 -4.89 8.20 -5.94
C ARG A 23 -3.80 9.25 -6.05
N TRP A 24 -2.90 9.11 -7.01
CA TRP A 24 -1.85 10.08 -7.29
C TRP A 24 -2.44 11.42 -7.76
N ASP A 25 -3.39 11.38 -8.71
CA ASP A 25 -4.07 12.57 -9.21
C ASP A 25 -4.91 13.24 -8.11
N ASN A 26 -5.69 12.47 -7.37
CA ASN A 26 -6.47 12.96 -6.25
C ASN A 26 -5.59 13.58 -5.15
N ALA A 27 -4.43 13.00 -4.83
CA ALA A 27 -3.49 13.59 -3.88
C ALA A 27 -2.91 14.90 -4.41
N ARG A 28 -2.61 14.97 -5.70
CA ARG A 28 -2.08 16.16 -6.37
C ARG A 28 -3.11 17.29 -6.41
N GLU A 29 -4.34 17.00 -6.83
CA GLU A 29 -5.42 17.96 -6.88
C GLU A 29 -5.79 18.46 -5.48
N PHE A 30 -5.80 17.60 -4.49
CA PHE A 30 -6.05 17.98 -3.11
C PHE A 30 -4.98 18.96 -2.56
N VAL A 31 -3.70 18.67 -2.80
CA VAL A 31 -2.60 19.50 -2.28
C VAL A 31 -2.46 20.81 -3.06
N ARG A 32 -2.61 20.80 -4.39
CA ARG A 32 -2.37 21.97 -5.23
C ARG A 32 -3.58 22.89 -5.34
N ASN A 33 -4.76 22.31 -5.46
CA ASN A 33 -5.98 23.03 -5.81
C ASN A 33 -7.06 22.97 -4.71
N GLY A 34 -6.82 22.22 -3.61
CA GLY A 34 -7.80 22.05 -2.54
C GLY A 34 -9.04 21.25 -2.96
N VAL A 35 -8.98 20.53 -4.08
CA VAL A 35 -10.10 19.75 -4.60
C VAL A 35 -10.32 18.51 -3.75
N SER A 36 -11.54 18.28 -3.25
CA SER A 36 -11.86 17.10 -2.49
C SER A 36 -11.75 15.84 -3.36
N PRO A 37 -11.06 14.77 -2.91
CA PRO A 37 -10.97 13.49 -3.65
C PRO A 37 -12.32 12.83 -3.90
N TYR A 38 -13.34 13.22 -3.15
CA TYR A 38 -14.72 12.68 -3.25
C TYR A 38 -15.63 13.52 -4.15
N SER A 39 -15.11 14.57 -4.77
CA SER A 39 -15.88 15.43 -5.69
C SER A 39 -15.97 14.83 -7.09
N ASP A 40 -17.02 15.19 -7.83
CA ASP A 40 -17.14 14.84 -9.26
C ASP A 40 -15.98 15.43 -10.07
N GLN A 41 -15.47 16.61 -9.72
CA GLN A 41 -14.30 17.21 -10.36
C GLN A 41 -13.04 16.33 -10.24
N ALA A 42 -12.79 15.73 -9.07
CA ALA A 42 -11.65 14.83 -8.88
C ALA A 42 -11.85 13.51 -9.66
N ALA A 43 -13.07 12.99 -9.71
CA ALA A 43 -13.40 11.82 -10.52
C ALA A 43 -13.16 12.08 -12.01
N GLU A 44 -13.65 13.18 -12.56
CA GLU A 44 -13.47 13.59 -13.96
C GLU A 44 -11.98 13.79 -14.31
N SER A 45 -11.19 14.40 -13.42
CA SER A 45 -9.74 14.56 -13.61
C SER A 45 -9.04 13.21 -13.75
N ALA A 46 -9.31 12.28 -12.84
CA ALA A 46 -8.74 10.93 -12.86
C ALA A 46 -9.18 10.14 -14.12
N GLU A 47 -10.45 10.25 -14.52
CA GLU A 47 -10.99 9.61 -15.72
C GLU A 47 -10.28 10.10 -17.00
N VAL A 48 -10.11 11.42 -17.13
CA VAL A 48 -9.38 12.01 -18.27
C VAL A 48 -7.91 11.56 -18.27
N LEU A 49 -7.28 11.46 -17.09
CA LEU A 49 -5.91 10.98 -16.98
C LEU A 49 -5.76 9.51 -17.40
N ILE A 50 -6.73 8.67 -17.04
CA ILE A 50 -6.66 7.21 -17.23
C ILE A 50 -7.18 6.80 -18.60
N TYR A 51 -8.33 7.36 -19.03
CA TYR A 51 -9.04 6.95 -20.25
C TYR A 51 -8.92 7.96 -21.40
N GLY A 52 -8.42 9.17 -21.14
CA GLY A 52 -8.36 10.25 -22.12
C GLY A 52 -9.71 10.96 -22.34
N HIS A 53 -10.77 10.59 -21.63
CA HIS A 53 -12.12 11.16 -21.66
C HIS A 53 -12.83 10.96 -20.32
N THR A 54 -13.89 11.72 -20.07
CA THR A 54 -14.78 11.49 -18.92
C THR A 54 -15.56 10.19 -19.09
N ALA A 55 -15.94 9.56 -17.98
CA ALA A 55 -16.62 8.27 -17.97
C ALA A 55 -17.86 8.26 -18.88
N GLN A 56 -17.93 7.28 -19.77
CA GLN A 56 -19.08 7.06 -20.67
C GLN A 56 -20.00 5.96 -20.12
N THR A 57 -19.50 5.19 -19.16
CA THR A 57 -20.22 4.08 -18.49
C THR A 57 -19.98 4.14 -16.99
N ASP A 58 -20.90 3.58 -16.19
CA ASP A 58 -20.72 3.48 -14.74
C ASP A 58 -19.45 2.69 -14.34
N ALA A 59 -19.00 1.78 -15.20
CA ALA A 59 -17.78 0.99 -14.97
C ALA A 59 -16.48 1.81 -15.10
N GLU A 60 -16.50 2.91 -15.83
CA GLU A 60 -15.36 3.83 -16.01
C GLU A 60 -15.29 4.90 -14.92
N ARG A 61 -16.35 5.03 -14.11
CA ARG A 61 -16.43 6.11 -13.12
C ARG A 61 -15.42 5.93 -11.98
N MET A 62 -14.51 6.90 -11.83
CA MET A 62 -13.40 6.88 -10.87
C MET A 62 -13.75 7.60 -9.55
N VAL A 63 -14.69 7.03 -8.78
CA VAL A 63 -15.07 7.59 -7.49
C VAL A 63 -14.14 7.07 -6.39
N ALA A 64 -13.57 7.99 -5.61
CA ALA A 64 -12.71 7.64 -4.47
C ALA A 64 -13.51 6.86 -3.40
N SER A 65 -13.10 5.62 -3.12
CA SER A 65 -13.70 4.72 -2.12
C SER A 65 -12.77 4.43 -0.94
N TYR A 66 -11.71 5.23 -0.77
CA TYR A 66 -10.71 5.08 0.29
C TYR A 66 -10.77 6.25 1.28
N PRO A 67 -10.30 6.06 2.53
CA PRO A 67 -10.25 7.14 3.51
C PRO A 67 -9.29 8.27 3.09
N LEU A 68 -9.63 9.53 3.41
CA LEU A 68 -8.81 10.70 3.05
C LEU A 68 -7.36 10.56 3.51
N TYR A 69 -7.14 10.07 4.73
CA TYR A 69 -5.80 9.89 5.29
C TYR A 69 -4.94 8.89 4.50
N ALA A 70 -5.54 7.98 3.72
CA ALA A 70 -4.79 7.06 2.88
C ALA A 70 -4.00 7.78 1.77
N LEU A 71 -4.38 9.01 1.40
CA LEU A 71 -3.64 9.82 0.43
C LEU A 71 -2.24 10.22 0.91
N VAL A 72 -1.99 10.24 2.23
CA VAL A 72 -0.68 10.64 2.79
C VAL A 72 0.47 9.83 2.20
N VAL A 73 0.23 8.57 1.86
CA VAL A 73 1.25 7.67 1.30
C VAL A 73 1.62 8.06 -0.14
N TYR A 74 0.69 8.68 -0.87
CA TYR A 74 0.90 9.11 -2.25
C TYR A 74 1.49 10.54 -2.35
N LEU A 75 1.49 11.32 -1.24
CA LEU A 75 2.01 12.69 -1.25
C LEU A 75 3.45 12.80 -1.79
N PRO A 76 4.41 11.94 -1.44
CA PRO A 76 5.75 12.02 -2.04
C PRO A 76 5.75 11.84 -3.55
N MET A 77 4.81 11.05 -4.09
CA MET A 77 4.70 10.80 -5.53
C MET A 77 4.13 12.02 -6.29
N THR A 78 3.41 12.92 -5.63
CA THR A 78 2.91 14.16 -6.24
C THR A 78 4.03 15.15 -6.63
N LEU A 79 5.23 14.96 -6.11
CA LEU A 79 6.43 15.72 -6.49
C LEU A 79 6.95 15.33 -7.88
N VAL A 80 6.57 14.15 -8.38
CA VAL A 80 6.91 13.66 -9.72
C VAL A 80 5.79 14.09 -10.65
N GLU A 81 6.10 14.96 -11.61
CA GLU A 81 5.08 15.54 -12.50
C GLU A 81 4.57 14.57 -13.56
N ASP A 82 5.46 13.71 -14.06
CA ASP A 82 5.14 12.72 -15.05
C ASP A 82 4.45 11.49 -14.39
N PRO A 83 3.17 11.21 -14.71
CA PRO A 83 2.40 10.11 -14.12
C PRO A 83 3.02 8.74 -14.41
N ILE A 84 3.65 8.55 -15.57
CA ILE A 84 4.30 7.29 -15.95
C ILE A 84 5.53 7.04 -15.08
N VAL A 85 6.33 8.09 -14.85
CA VAL A 85 7.52 8.00 -13.98
C VAL A 85 7.10 7.80 -12.54
N ALA A 86 6.10 8.55 -12.06
CA ALA A 86 5.56 8.40 -10.71
C ALA A 86 5.07 6.96 -10.46
N ARG A 87 4.31 6.41 -11.41
CA ARG A 87 3.84 5.03 -11.37
C ARG A 87 4.99 4.01 -11.36
N ALA A 88 5.99 4.21 -12.21
CA ALA A 88 7.15 3.31 -12.27
C ALA A 88 7.93 3.27 -10.94
N ILE A 89 8.11 4.43 -10.30
CA ILE A 89 8.71 4.53 -8.96
C ILE A 89 7.83 3.79 -7.94
N TRP A 90 6.52 4.01 -7.98
CA TRP A 90 5.58 3.36 -7.09
C TRP A 90 5.59 1.83 -7.23
N MET A 91 5.59 1.31 -8.46
CA MET A 91 5.71 -0.13 -8.73
C MET A 91 6.98 -0.71 -8.12
N ALA A 92 8.13 -0.01 -8.24
CA ALA A 92 9.38 -0.45 -7.63
C ALA A 92 9.30 -0.46 -6.09
N VAL A 93 8.62 0.53 -5.48
CA VAL A 93 8.38 0.56 -4.02
C VAL A 93 7.52 -0.63 -3.60
N LEU A 94 6.46 -0.95 -4.33
CA LEU A 94 5.59 -2.10 -4.03
C LEU A 94 6.32 -3.44 -4.19
N GLU A 95 7.17 -3.58 -5.21
CA GLU A 95 7.99 -4.77 -5.39
C GLU A 95 8.95 -5.00 -4.22
N VAL A 96 9.64 -3.94 -3.78
CA VAL A 96 10.48 -3.98 -2.59
C VAL A 96 9.67 -4.34 -1.35
N ALA A 97 8.45 -3.81 -1.21
CA ALA A 97 7.56 -4.13 -0.09
C ALA A 97 7.15 -5.61 -0.08
N VAL A 98 6.82 -6.20 -1.24
CA VAL A 98 6.51 -7.64 -1.36
C VAL A 98 7.71 -8.48 -0.94
N LEU A 99 8.90 -8.18 -1.47
CA LEU A 99 10.12 -8.92 -1.14
C LEU A 99 10.48 -8.80 0.35
N ALA A 100 10.40 -7.59 0.91
CA ALA A 100 10.65 -7.34 2.32
C ALA A 100 9.64 -8.09 3.21
N ALA A 101 8.35 -8.02 2.90
CA ALA A 101 7.31 -8.74 3.62
C ALA A 101 7.54 -10.26 3.58
N ALA A 102 7.92 -10.82 2.43
CA ALA A 102 8.23 -12.23 2.27
C ALA A 102 9.44 -12.65 3.13
N ILE A 103 10.53 -11.88 3.13
CA ILE A 103 11.72 -12.13 3.95
C ILE A 103 11.37 -12.06 5.44
N LEU A 104 10.66 -11.00 5.87
CA LEU A 104 10.26 -10.83 7.27
C LEU A 104 9.29 -11.94 7.72
N SER A 105 8.42 -12.43 6.83
CA SER A 105 7.52 -13.56 7.13
C SER A 105 8.30 -14.85 7.39
N VAL A 106 9.35 -15.13 6.62
CA VAL A 106 10.26 -16.26 6.87
C VAL A 106 10.94 -16.10 8.21
N TYR A 107 11.42 -14.91 8.53
CA TYR A 107 12.06 -14.63 9.83
C TYR A 107 11.07 -14.74 11.00
N LEU A 108 9.86 -14.22 10.83
CA LEU A 108 8.78 -14.29 11.82
C LEU A 108 8.40 -15.73 12.15
N SER A 109 8.31 -16.59 11.13
CA SER A 109 7.99 -18.02 11.30
C SER A 109 9.11 -18.84 11.97
N GLY A 110 10.34 -18.30 12.03
CA GLY A 110 11.53 -19.04 12.49
C GLY A 110 11.98 -20.14 11.53
N TRP A 111 11.48 -20.16 10.31
CA TRP A 111 11.80 -21.18 9.32
C TRP A 111 13.24 -21.02 8.82
N ARG A 112 14.04 -22.06 8.98
CA ARG A 112 15.43 -22.13 8.46
C ARG A 112 15.43 -22.64 7.02
N VAL A 113 15.37 -21.71 6.08
CA VAL A 113 15.24 -22.02 4.65
C VAL A 113 16.62 -22.16 4.00
N LYS A 114 16.78 -23.14 3.11
CA LYS A 114 17.97 -23.21 2.25
C LYS A 114 17.93 -22.05 1.24
N PRO A 115 19.10 -21.47 0.85
CA PRO A 115 19.13 -20.30 -0.05
C PRO A 115 18.37 -20.47 -1.36
N LEU A 116 18.42 -21.65 -1.98
CA LEU A 116 17.69 -21.94 -3.21
C LEU A 116 16.17 -21.89 -2.99
N VAL A 117 15.69 -22.45 -1.87
CA VAL A 117 14.25 -22.44 -1.53
C VAL A 117 13.78 -21.03 -1.23
N LEU A 118 14.61 -20.23 -0.55
CA LEU A 118 14.32 -18.80 -0.33
C LEU A 118 14.21 -18.04 -1.65
N LEU A 119 15.16 -18.25 -2.58
CA LEU A 119 15.12 -17.61 -3.90
C LEU A 119 13.84 -17.97 -4.67
N ILE A 120 13.46 -19.25 -4.69
CA ILE A 120 12.22 -19.71 -5.33
C ILE A 120 11.00 -19.07 -4.65
N PHE A 121 10.99 -19.00 -3.31
CA PHE A 121 9.90 -18.39 -2.57
C PHE A 121 9.76 -16.90 -2.86
N LEU A 122 10.87 -16.14 -2.89
CA LEU A 122 10.87 -14.71 -3.24
C LEU A 122 10.41 -14.49 -4.67
N PHE A 123 10.91 -15.28 -5.63
CA PHE A 123 10.45 -15.24 -7.01
C PHE A 123 8.94 -15.49 -7.10
N PHE A 124 8.46 -16.55 -6.45
CA PHE A 124 7.04 -16.87 -6.41
C PHE A 124 6.22 -15.74 -5.75
N SER A 125 6.70 -15.13 -4.68
CA SER A 125 5.98 -14.03 -3.98
C SER A 125 5.72 -12.83 -4.89
N VAL A 126 6.64 -12.51 -5.80
CA VAL A 126 6.46 -11.40 -6.76
C VAL A 126 5.61 -11.81 -7.96
N PHE A 127 5.88 -13.00 -8.55
CA PHE A 127 5.27 -13.40 -9.82
C PHE A 127 3.96 -14.18 -9.67
N TRP A 128 3.58 -14.60 -8.46
CA TRP A 128 2.26 -15.12 -8.18
C TRP A 128 1.18 -14.04 -8.38
N TYR A 129 0.02 -14.42 -8.86
CA TYR A 129 -1.07 -13.49 -9.19
C TYR A 129 -1.34 -12.42 -8.12
N HIS A 130 -1.43 -12.82 -6.84
CA HIS A 130 -1.70 -11.92 -5.72
C HIS A 130 -0.49 -11.04 -5.31
N GLY A 131 0.72 -11.37 -5.72
CA GLY A 131 1.89 -10.50 -5.59
C GLY A 131 2.00 -9.55 -6.77
N PHE A 132 1.85 -10.07 -7.99
CA PHE A 132 2.05 -9.33 -9.23
C PHE A 132 0.95 -8.31 -9.51
N ARG A 133 -0.32 -8.70 -9.34
CA ARG A 133 -1.45 -7.82 -9.63
C ARG A 133 -1.40 -6.50 -8.86
N PRO A 134 -1.24 -6.47 -7.51
CA PRO A 134 -1.15 -5.21 -6.77
C PRO A 134 0.01 -4.32 -7.21
N ILE A 135 1.12 -4.89 -7.65
CA ILE A 135 2.25 -4.12 -8.18
C ILE A 135 1.84 -3.41 -9.48
N VAL A 136 1.17 -4.11 -10.39
CA VAL A 136 0.76 -3.56 -11.70
C VAL A 136 -0.36 -2.54 -11.56
N THR A 137 -1.38 -2.83 -10.75
CA THR A 137 -2.51 -1.90 -10.51
C THR A 137 -2.10 -0.71 -9.63
N GLY A 138 -1.03 -0.86 -8.83
CA GLY A 138 -0.55 0.14 -7.89
C GLY A 138 -1.32 0.18 -6.58
N GLU A 139 -1.98 -0.92 -6.22
CA GLU A 139 -2.69 -1.06 -4.94
C GLU A 139 -1.72 -0.96 -3.75
N ILE A 140 -2.16 -0.36 -2.65
CA ILE A 140 -1.36 -0.19 -1.42
C ILE A 140 -1.14 -1.52 -0.65
N THR A 141 -1.81 -2.59 -1.03
CA THR A 141 -1.81 -3.91 -0.39
C THR A 141 -0.42 -4.43 0.03
N PRO A 142 0.63 -4.36 -0.83
CA PRO A 142 1.98 -4.79 -0.45
C PRO A 142 2.59 -3.99 0.70
N LEU A 143 2.35 -2.68 0.75
CA LEU A 143 2.84 -1.83 1.85
C LEU A 143 2.12 -2.15 3.17
N VAL A 144 0.80 -2.32 3.12
CA VAL A 144 0.01 -2.72 4.30
C VAL A 144 0.46 -4.09 4.81
N THR A 145 0.70 -5.04 3.90
CA THR A 145 1.24 -6.36 4.26
C THR A 145 2.60 -6.26 4.95
N LEU A 146 3.50 -5.42 4.42
CA LEU A 146 4.81 -5.17 5.03
C LEU A 146 4.66 -4.57 6.44
N LEU A 147 3.78 -3.58 6.63
CA LEU A 147 3.49 -2.99 7.93
C LEU A 147 2.97 -4.02 8.92
N VAL A 148 2.02 -4.86 8.50
CA VAL A 148 1.44 -5.92 9.35
C VAL A 148 2.48 -6.94 9.77
N VAL A 149 3.28 -7.45 8.82
CA VAL A 149 4.34 -8.44 9.14
C VAL A 149 5.40 -7.83 10.05
N SER A 150 5.77 -6.57 9.81
CA SER A 150 6.71 -5.84 10.67
C SER A 150 6.14 -5.62 12.07
N ALA A 151 4.85 -5.30 12.19
CA ALA A 151 4.16 -5.15 13.47
C ALA A 151 4.14 -6.49 14.25
N LEU A 152 3.81 -7.60 13.59
CA LEU A 152 3.83 -8.92 14.22
C LEU A 152 5.24 -9.32 14.67
N LEU A 153 6.26 -8.94 13.89
CA LEU A 153 7.65 -9.16 14.27
C LEU A 153 8.04 -8.31 15.49
N ALA A 154 7.57 -7.06 15.55
CA ALA A 154 7.76 -6.20 16.72
C ALA A 154 7.06 -6.77 17.96
N VAL A 155 5.84 -7.31 17.83
CA VAL A 155 5.15 -8.04 18.91
C VAL A 155 5.98 -9.23 19.40
N LYS A 156 6.53 -10.02 18.46
CA LYS A 156 7.36 -11.19 18.78
C LYS A 156 8.63 -10.81 19.55
N ASN A 157 9.22 -9.66 19.20
CA ASN A 157 10.46 -9.15 19.82
C ASN A 157 10.20 -8.22 21.04
N GLU A 158 8.96 -8.17 21.54
CA GLU A 158 8.54 -7.37 22.70
C GLU A 158 8.72 -5.84 22.52
N HIS A 159 8.73 -5.35 21.27
CA HIS A 159 8.74 -3.93 20.93
C HIS A 159 7.31 -3.40 20.78
N ASP A 160 6.57 -3.27 21.87
CA ASP A 160 5.13 -2.97 21.89
C ASP A 160 4.79 -1.62 21.29
N GLU A 161 5.59 -0.61 21.55
CA GLU A 161 5.42 0.74 21.02
C GLU A 161 5.49 0.72 19.50
N LEU A 162 6.56 0.10 18.95
CA LEU A 162 6.75 -0.03 17.51
C LEU A 162 5.63 -0.87 16.88
N ALA A 163 5.22 -1.95 17.53
CA ALA A 163 4.12 -2.78 17.06
C ALA A 163 2.82 -1.95 16.95
N GLY A 164 2.51 -1.16 17.97
CA GLY A 164 1.35 -0.27 17.98
C GLY A 164 1.41 0.75 16.84
N VAL A 165 2.52 1.44 16.67
CA VAL A 165 2.71 2.43 15.57
C VAL A 165 2.50 1.77 14.20
N LEU A 166 3.11 0.60 13.97
CA LEU A 166 3.00 -0.10 12.68
C LEU A 166 1.57 -0.59 12.40
N PHE A 167 0.86 -1.07 13.42
CA PHE A 167 -0.56 -1.42 13.28
C PHE A 167 -1.44 -0.19 13.03
N GLY A 168 -1.16 0.93 13.70
CA GLY A 168 -1.85 2.20 13.44
C GLY A 168 -1.66 2.66 12.00
N LEU A 169 -0.44 2.60 11.48
CA LEU A 169 -0.14 2.90 10.07
C LEU A 169 -0.79 1.90 9.11
N ALA A 170 -0.90 0.62 9.48
CA ALA A 170 -1.56 -0.38 8.63
C ALA A 170 -3.05 -0.10 8.41
N MET A 171 -3.67 0.74 9.27
CA MET A 171 -5.05 1.22 9.09
C MET A 171 -5.25 2.12 7.87
N LEU A 172 -4.22 2.37 7.08
CA LEU A 172 -4.35 2.96 5.73
C LEU A 172 -5.28 2.15 4.81
N SER A 173 -5.44 0.84 5.06
CA SER A 173 -6.45 -0.03 4.44
C SER A 173 -7.17 -0.82 5.54
N PRO A 174 -8.15 -0.22 6.20
CA PRO A 174 -8.82 -0.83 7.37
C PRO A 174 -9.50 -2.16 7.03
N GLU A 175 -10.04 -2.31 5.85
CA GLU A 175 -10.69 -3.52 5.35
C GLU A 175 -9.77 -4.75 5.38
N MET A 176 -8.46 -4.54 5.29
CA MET A 176 -7.47 -5.62 5.29
C MET A 176 -6.99 -5.99 6.70
N VAL A 177 -6.99 -5.04 7.61
CA VAL A 177 -6.25 -5.15 8.88
C VAL A 177 -7.16 -5.22 10.10
N LEU A 178 -8.39 -4.71 9.98
CA LEU A 178 -9.28 -4.50 11.13
C LEU A 178 -9.47 -5.76 12.00
N VAL A 179 -9.73 -6.90 11.40
CA VAL A 179 -9.98 -8.15 12.13
C VAL A 179 -8.72 -8.59 12.90
N LEU A 180 -7.55 -8.56 12.24
CA LEU A 180 -6.28 -8.90 12.88
C LEU A 180 -5.94 -7.89 13.97
N LEU A 181 -6.11 -6.61 13.70
CA LEU A 181 -5.86 -5.54 14.68
C LEU A 181 -6.70 -5.73 15.94
N VAL A 182 -8.01 -5.91 15.79
CA VAL A 182 -8.91 -6.16 16.92
C VAL A 182 -8.42 -7.36 17.74
N PHE A 183 -8.07 -8.47 17.07
CA PHE A 183 -7.54 -9.65 17.75
C PHE A 183 -6.25 -9.35 18.53
N VAL A 184 -5.27 -8.68 17.91
CA VAL A 184 -3.99 -8.35 18.55
C VAL A 184 -4.17 -7.37 19.71
N LEU A 185 -5.08 -6.40 19.57
CA LEU A 185 -5.36 -5.44 20.64
C LEU A 185 -5.98 -6.12 21.86
N PHE A 186 -6.97 -6.99 21.65
CA PHE A 186 -7.54 -7.78 22.75
C PHE A 186 -6.47 -8.68 23.40
N TRP A 187 -5.70 -9.42 22.58
CA TRP A 187 -4.63 -10.25 23.06
C TRP A 187 -3.60 -9.45 23.88
N GLY A 188 -3.21 -8.27 23.40
CA GLY A 188 -2.26 -7.39 24.10
C GLY A 188 -2.77 -6.93 25.46
N VAL A 189 -4.03 -6.49 25.53
CA VAL A 189 -4.66 -6.06 26.80
C VAL A 189 -4.68 -7.22 27.82
N PHE A 190 -5.10 -8.42 27.40
CA PHE A 190 -5.16 -9.58 28.30
C PHE A 190 -3.79 -10.09 28.74
N ASN A 191 -2.72 -9.80 27.98
CA ASN A 191 -1.34 -10.18 28.33
C ASN A 191 -0.54 -9.03 28.99
N GLY A 192 -1.20 -7.93 29.38
CA GLY A 192 -0.56 -6.80 30.04
C GLY A 192 0.27 -5.90 29.11
N ARG A 193 0.12 -6.05 27.78
CA ARG A 193 0.85 -5.30 26.73
C ARG A 193 -0.01 -4.15 26.19
N ILE A 194 -0.56 -3.34 27.09
CA ILE A 194 -1.47 -2.24 26.76
C ILE A 194 -0.83 -1.19 25.83
N GLN A 195 0.49 -1.09 25.80
CA GLN A 195 1.23 -0.15 24.95
C GLN A 195 0.90 -0.35 23.48
N ILE A 196 0.72 -1.59 23.00
CA ILE A 196 0.31 -1.86 21.61
C ILE A 196 -0.98 -1.10 21.28
N PHE A 197 -1.97 -1.17 22.18
CA PHE A 197 -3.24 -0.47 21.99
C PHE A 197 -3.08 1.05 21.98
N LEU A 198 -2.35 1.61 22.95
CA LEU A 198 -2.19 3.05 23.10
C LEU A 198 -1.45 3.67 21.90
N TYR A 199 -0.38 3.04 21.45
CA TYR A 199 0.38 3.52 20.29
C TYR A 199 -0.38 3.31 18.96
N ALA A 200 -1.13 2.21 18.82
CA ALA A 200 -1.97 2.02 17.63
C ALA A 200 -3.07 3.09 17.54
N LEU A 201 -3.77 3.34 18.65
CA LEU A 201 -4.80 4.37 18.71
C LEU A 201 -4.23 5.77 18.50
N GLY A 202 -3.09 6.07 19.15
CA GLY A 202 -2.40 7.36 19.00
C GLY A 202 -1.96 7.60 17.56
N THR A 203 -1.36 6.61 16.90
CA THR A 203 -0.94 6.71 15.50
C THR A 203 -2.14 6.88 14.57
N PHE A 204 -3.20 6.11 14.76
CA PHE A 204 -4.42 6.23 13.96
C PHE A 204 -5.11 7.58 14.13
N ALA A 205 -5.07 8.16 15.34
CA ALA A 205 -5.63 9.49 15.59
C ALA A 205 -4.82 10.64 14.95
N LEU A 206 -3.57 10.39 14.58
CA LEU A 206 -2.70 11.36 13.89
C LEU A 206 -2.80 11.27 12.35
N LEU A 207 -3.39 10.20 11.80
CA LEU A 207 -3.67 10.05 10.37
C LEU A 207 -4.92 10.81 9.95
#